data_bdbb5e439671bdc2cb1e0ab6ba09ac9b
#
_entry.id   bdbb5e439671bdc2cb1e0ab6ba09ac9b
#
_cell.length_a   1.000
_cell.length_b   1.000
_cell.length_c   1.000
_cell.angle_alpha   90.00
_cell.angle_beta   90.00
_cell.angle_gamma   90.00
#
_symmetry.space_group_name_H-M   'P 1'
#
loop_
_entity.id
_entity.type
_entity.pdbx_description
1 polymer ?
#
loop_
_entity_poly.entity_id
_entity_poly.type
_entity_poly.pdbx_seq_one_letter_code
_entity_poly.pdbx_strand_id
1 'polypeptide(L)'
;HIGSTASSQYYYGYLKEIAGPNWVQAVNNTAGKVITYDGGYTQSSVIQAFYSSSTGGKTNDNVVGFGSATPWPYLKTVDDPWSVDNRVGNSKAAWSYDFSSYQLAKNILCGDTPCFDSITDIYVSSVAESGAALEVTMKGYKNGYAKSVKKSGRNIKSQLGFTSHYFSTSSQSDISTLSVGPITVNNSTQ
;
A
#
# COMPACT_ATOMS: atom_id res chain seq x y z
N HIS A 1 -25.37 -2.96 -4.95
CA HIS A 1 -25.67 -1.52 -4.99
C HIS A 1 -24.47 -0.75 -4.42
N ILE A 2 -23.88 0.12 -5.22
CA ILE A 2 -22.76 0.98 -4.79
C ILE A 2 -23.37 2.30 -4.30
N GLY A 3 -23.04 2.70 -3.07
CA GLY A 3 -23.50 3.96 -2.50
C GLY A 3 -22.68 5.16 -3.02
N SER A 4 -23.28 6.35 -2.98
CA SER A 4 -22.62 7.61 -3.37
C SER A 4 -21.98 8.30 -2.16
N THR A 5 -21.04 7.63 -1.50
CA THR A 5 -20.33 8.15 -0.31
C THR A 5 -18.83 8.03 -0.46
N ALA A 6 -18.06 8.69 0.40
CA ALA A 6 -16.61 8.63 0.41
C ALA A 6 -16.05 7.19 0.64
N SER A 7 -16.81 6.33 1.31
CA SER A 7 -16.46 4.93 1.53
C SER A 7 -16.76 4.01 0.35
N SER A 8 -17.44 4.52 -0.68
CA SER A 8 -17.81 3.81 -1.90
C SER A 8 -17.30 4.57 -3.12
N GLN A 9 -18.15 5.35 -3.77
CA GLN A 9 -17.75 6.22 -4.88
C GLN A 9 -18.50 7.55 -4.80
N TYR A 10 -17.80 8.65 -5.07
CA TYR A 10 -18.44 9.96 -5.18
C TYR A 10 -19.12 10.12 -6.54
N TYR A 11 -20.39 10.49 -6.51
CA TYR A 11 -21.08 11.01 -7.66
C TYR A 11 -20.95 12.54 -7.69
N TYR A 12 -20.25 13.07 -8.68
CA TYR A 12 -19.99 14.51 -8.82
C TYR A 12 -21.13 15.28 -9.56
N GLY A 13 -22.21 14.59 -9.93
CA GLY A 13 -23.34 15.17 -10.60
C GLY A 13 -23.10 15.51 -12.07
N TYR A 14 -24.14 16.07 -12.70
CA TYR A 14 -24.20 16.38 -14.13
C TYR A 14 -23.10 17.34 -14.61
N LEU A 15 -22.65 18.26 -13.76
CA LEU A 15 -21.59 19.20 -14.12
C LEU A 15 -20.28 18.51 -14.54
N LYS A 16 -20.02 17.30 -14.06
CA LYS A 16 -18.84 16.52 -14.45
C LYS A 16 -18.92 16.04 -15.90
N GLU A 17 -20.10 15.80 -16.40
CA GLU A 17 -20.33 15.40 -17.80
C GLU A 17 -19.93 16.54 -18.75
N ILE A 18 -20.27 17.78 -18.42
CA ILE A 18 -19.92 18.97 -19.19
C ILE A 18 -18.40 19.20 -19.17
N ALA A 19 -17.76 19.03 -18.03
CA ALA A 19 -16.32 19.27 -17.85
C ALA A 19 -15.43 18.15 -18.39
N GLY A 20 -15.98 16.95 -18.62
CA GLY A 20 -15.21 15.77 -19.00
C GLY A 20 -15.74 15.03 -20.22
N PRO A 21 -15.70 15.61 -21.44
CA PRO A 21 -16.25 14.96 -22.65
C PRO A 21 -15.61 13.60 -22.94
N ASN A 22 -14.31 13.44 -22.68
CA ASN A 22 -13.63 12.14 -22.83
C ASN A 22 -14.16 11.10 -21.86
N TRP A 23 -14.55 11.51 -20.65
CA TRP A 23 -15.17 10.63 -19.66
C TRP A 23 -16.54 10.14 -20.16
N VAL A 24 -17.37 11.04 -20.64
CA VAL A 24 -18.69 10.70 -21.22
C VAL A 24 -18.53 9.73 -22.39
N GLN A 25 -17.58 10.01 -23.27
CA GLN A 25 -17.29 9.13 -24.41
C GLN A 25 -16.84 7.74 -23.94
N ALA A 26 -15.96 7.65 -22.93
CA ALA A 26 -15.50 6.37 -22.38
C ALA A 26 -16.67 5.56 -21.79
N VAL A 27 -17.57 6.21 -21.03
CA VAL A 27 -18.77 5.57 -20.47
C VAL A 27 -19.69 5.08 -21.58
N ASN A 28 -19.95 5.90 -22.61
CA ASN A 28 -20.82 5.52 -23.73
C ASN A 28 -20.22 4.34 -24.55
N ASN A 29 -18.91 4.34 -24.77
CA ASN A 29 -18.23 3.28 -25.51
C ASN A 29 -18.22 1.95 -24.77
N THR A 30 -18.40 1.97 -23.45
CA THR A 30 -18.44 0.78 -22.59
C THR A 30 -19.84 0.44 -22.08
N ALA A 31 -20.86 1.17 -22.50
CA ALA A 31 -22.25 0.92 -22.11
C ALA A 31 -22.65 -0.53 -22.40
N GLY A 32 -23.22 -1.19 -21.41
CA GLY A 32 -23.63 -2.60 -21.50
C GLY A 32 -22.49 -3.61 -21.50
N LYS A 33 -21.21 -3.17 -21.34
CA LYS A 33 -20.06 -4.05 -21.25
C LYS A 33 -19.64 -4.22 -19.79
N VAL A 34 -19.26 -5.44 -19.43
CA VAL A 34 -18.67 -5.78 -18.13
C VAL A 34 -17.39 -6.57 -18.35
N ILE A 35 -16.44 -6.43 -17.45
CA ILE A 35 -15.22 -7.23 -17.50
C ILE A 35 -15.51 -8.57 -16.86
N THR A 36 -15.23 -9.65 -17.58
CA THR A 36 -15.39 -11.01 -17.10
C THR A 36 -14.06 -11.75 -17.11
N TYR A 37 -13.98 -12.81 -16.31
CA TYR A 37 -12.88 -13.74 -16.29
C TYR A 37 -13.42 -15.17 -16.32
N ASP A 38 -13.03 -15.96 -17.29
CA ASP A 38 -13.49 -17.32 -17.41
C ASP A 38 -12.67 -18.33 -16.59
N GLY A 39 -11.41 -17.98 -16.27
CA GLY A 39 -10.54 -18.79 -15.39
C GLY A 39 -10.34 -20.24 -15.85
N GLY A 40 -10.74 -20.57 -17.08
CA GLY A 40 -10.81 -21.94 -17.58
C GLY A 40 -12.08 -22.71 -17.14
N TYR A 41 -13.04 -22.00 -16.55
CA TYR A 41 -14.36 -22.58 -16.21
C TYR A 41 -15.34 -22.39 -17.37
N THR A 42 -16.37 -23.24 -17.39
CA THR A 42 -17.40 -23.24 -18.44
C THR A 42 -18.28 -21.98 -18.43
N GLN A 43 -18.18 -21.15 -17.41
CA GLN A 43 -18.99 -19.94 -17.25
C GLN A 43 -18.12 -18.77 -16.83
N SER A 44 -18.10 -17.70 -17.66
CA SER A 44 -17.42 -16.44 -17.30
C SER A 44 -18.13 -15.76 -16.14
N SER A 45 -17.34 -15.31 -15.15
CA SER A 45 -17.83 -14.55 -14.02
C SER A 45 -17.43 -13.08 -14.14
N VAL A 46 -18.31 -12.16 -13.73
CA VAL A 46 -17.96 -10.74 -13.60
C VAL A 46 -16.87 -10.60 -12.54
N ILE A 47 -15.78 -9.90 -12.89
CA ILE A 47 -14.67 -9.69 -11.96
C ILE A 47 -15.07 -8.75 -10.82
N GLN A 48 -14.41 -8.92 -9.68
CA GLN A 48 -14.37 -7.88 -8.65
C GLN A 48 -13.26 -6.88 -9.01
N ALA A 49 -13.64 -5.68 -9.41
CA ALA A 49 -12.71 -4.62 -9.78
C ALA A 49 -12.33 -3.76 -8.56
N PHE A 50 -11.05 -3.42 -8.47
CA PHE A 50 -10.50 -2.54 -7.45
C PHE A 50 -9.84 -1.34 -8.10
N TYR A 51 -9.77 -0.24 -7.36
CA TYR A 51 -9.09 0.98 -7.76
C TYR A 51 -8.32 1.58 -6.59
N SER A 52 -7.33 2.40 -6.89
CA SER A 52 -6.51 3.11 -5.90
C SER A 52 -6.14 4.50 -6.41
N SER A 53 -5.69 5.38 -5.52
CA SER A 53 -5.19 6.71 -5.88
C SER A 53 -3.85 6.64 -6.62
N SER A 54 -3.04 5.63 -6.31
CA SER A 54 -1.74 5.37 -6.92
C SER A 54 -1.39 3.91 -6.70
N THR A 55 -0.74 3.30 -7.68
CA THR A 55 -0.16 1.96 -7.57
C THR A 55 1.28 1.99 -7.07
N GLY A 56 1.92 3.18 -7.06
CA GLY A 56 3.33 3.31 -6.68
C GLY A 56 4.31 2.83 -7.77
N GLY A 57 3.85 2.74 -9.04
CA GLY A 57 4.64 2.29 -10.18
C GLY A 57 4.40 0.85 -10.61
N LYS A 58 3.82 0.02 -9.73
CA LYS A 58 3.38 -1.36 -10.02
C LYS A 58 2.10 -1.69 -9.26
N THR A 59 1.22 -2.48 -9.87
CA THR A 59 0.07 -3.03 -9.15
C THR A 59 0.50 -4.17 -8.22
N ASN A 60 -0.30 -4.46 -7.20
CA ASN A 60 -0.18 -5.67 -6.40
C ASN A 60 -1.19 -6.71 -6.87
N ASP A 61 -0.84 -7.99 -6.74
CA ASP A 61 -1.84 -9.04 -6.71
C ASP A 61 -2.73 -8.92 -5.45
N ASN A 62 -3.81 -9.69 -5.39
CA ASN A 62 -4.74 -9.63 -4.27
C ASN A 62 -4.18 -10.21 -2.95
N VAL A 63 -3.20 -11.09 -3.02
CA VAL A 63 -2.54 -11.65 -1.83
C VAL A 63 -1.71 -10.56 -1.15
N VAL A 64 -0.87 -9.88 -1.92
CA VAL A 64 -0.04 -8.77 -1.44
C VAL A 64 -0.90 -7.56 -1.08
N GLY A 65 -1.82 -7.16 -1.96
CA GLY A 65 -2.63 -5.96 -1.81
C GLY A 65 -3.63 -6.04 -0.64
N PHE A 66 -4.33 -7.16 -0.51
CA PHE A 66 -5.43 -7.31 0.45
C PHE A 66 -5.18 -8.39 1.51
N GLY A 67 -4.14 -9.23 1.38
CA GLY A 67 -3.86 -10.36 2.26
C GLY A 67 -4.83 -11.51 2.05
N SER A 68 -5.35 -11.66 0.84
CA SER A 68 -6.19 -12.78 0.48
C SER A 68 -5.40 -14.09 0.60
N ALA A 69 -6.07 -15.16 1.05
CA ALA A 69 -5.44 -16.47 1.15
C ALA A 69 -5.22 -17.12 -0.23
N THR A 70 -6.08 -16.78 -1.21
CA THR A 70 -6.08 -17.37 -2.54
C THR A 70 -5.79 -16.30 -3.59
N PRO A 71 -4.80 -16.52 -4.49
CA PRO A 71 -4.54 -15.63 -5.60
C PRO A 71 -5.72 -15.62 -6.59
N TRP A 72 -6.08 -14.42 -7.05
CA TRP A 72 -7.04 -14.27 -8.15
C TRP A 72 -6.28 -14.08 -9.46
N PRO A 73 -6.44 -14.96 -10.43
CA PRO A 73 -5.59 -15.00 -11.61
C PRO A 73 -5.62 -13.74 -12.48
N TYR A 74 -6.66 -12.91 -12.35
CA TYR A 74 -6.81 -11.64 -13.07
C TYR A 74 -6.25 -10.42 -12.31
N LEU A 75 -5.89 -10.55 -11.03
CA LEU A 75 -5.23 -9.51 -10.24
C LEU A 75 -3.74 -9.84 -10.11
N LYS A 76 -2.96 -9.33 -11.03
CA LYS A 76 -1.52 -9.59 -11.12
C LYS A 76 -0.72 -8.32 -10.88
N THR A 77 0.54 -8.49 -10.55
CA THR A 77 1.53 -7.42 -10.58
C THR A 77 1.77 -7.03 -12.03
N VAL A 78 1.56 -5.74 -12.34
CA VAL A 78 1.76 -5.14 -13.66
C VAL A 78 2.43 -3.79 -13.49
N ASP A 79 3.35 -3.45 -14.38
CA ASP A 79 4.00 -2.14 -14.37
C ASP A 79 2.98 -1.02 -14.69
N ASP A 80 3.02 0.04 -13.89
CA ASP A 80 2.18 1.23 -14.04
C ASP A 80 3.03 2.50 -13.83
N PRO A 81 3.91 2.81 -14.78
CA PRO A 81 4.79 3.98 -14.67
C PRO A 81 4.01 5.30 -14.62
N TRP A 82 2.79 5.31 -15.11
CA TRP A 82 1.95 6.51 -15.14
C TRP A 82 1.54 6.98 -13.75
N SER A 83 1.37 6.08 -12.79
CA SER A 83 0.96 6.42 -11.43
C SER A 83 2.02 7.24 -10.67
N VAL A 84 3.27 7.20 -11.10
CA VAL A 84 4.41 7.91 -10.52
C VAL A 84 4.99 8.98 -11.46
N ASP A 85 4.41 9.18 -12.63
CA ASP A 85 4.84 10.19 -13.60
C ASP A 85 4.58 11.60 -13.04
N ASN A 86 5.62 12.43 -13.03
CA ASN A 86 5.54 13.81 -12.51
C ASN A 86 4.49 14.67 -13.23
N ARG A 87 4.16 14.36 -14.49
CA ARG A 87 3.13 15.07 -15.26
C ARG A 87 1.71 14.84 -14.74
N VAL A 88 1.50 13.73 -14.01
CA VAL A 88 0.19 13.41 -13.43
C VAL A 88 -0.07 14.20 -12.14
N GLY A 89 0.98 14.69 -11.47
CA GLY A 89 0.85 15.48 -10.25
C GLY A 89 0.22 14.68 -9.08
N ASN A 90 0.48 13.37 -9.01
CA ASN A 90 -0.09 12.51 -7.99
C ASN A 90 0.62 12.70 -6.64
N SER A 91 -0.03 13.41 -5.72
CA SER A 91 0.49 13.65 -4.36
C SER A 91 0.68 12.38 -3.50
N LYS A 92 0.18 11.23 -3.97
CA LYS A 92 0.34 9.94 -3.28
C LYS A 92 1.47 9.09 -3.85
N ALA A 93 2.13 9.57 -4.92
CA ALA A 93 3.22 8.85 -5.57
C ALA A 93 4.47 8.73 -4.68
N ALA A 94 4.74 9.76 -3.87
CA ALA A 94 5.86 9.77 -2.93
C ALA A 94 5.42 10.30 -1.56
N TRP A 95 5.97 9.74 -0.49
CA TRP A 95 5.71 10.14 0.88
C TRP A 95 6.84 9.70 1.80
N SER A 96 7.00 10.39 2.93
CA SER A 96 7.93 10.04 3.99
C SER A 96 7.28 10.26 5.35
N TYR A 97 7.72 9.50 6.34
CA TYR A 97 7.35 9.64 7.74
C TYR A 97 8.59 9.47 8.61
N ASP A 98 8.74 10.34 9.58
CA ASP A 98 9.80 10.28 10.58
C ASP A 98 9.22 9.84 11.92
N PHE A 99 9.89 8.89 12.56
CA PHE A 99 9.52 8.40 13.88
C PHE A 99 10.73 8.35 14.80
N SER A 100 10.54 8.79 16.03
CA SER A 100 11.50 8.47 17.08
C SER A 100 11.36 7.00 17.52
N SER A 101 12.42 6.46 18.11
CA SER A 101 12.41 5.10 18.70
C SER A 101 11.24 4.89 19.67
N TYR A 102 10.93 5.91 20.47
CA TYR A 102 9.80 5.89 21.41
C TYR A 102 8.44 5.82 20.69
N GLN A 103 8.24 6.62 19.64
CA GLN A 103 7.00 6.59 18.85
C GLN A 103 6.78 5.24 18.18
N LEU A 104 7.85 4.66 17.60
CA LEU A 104 7.79 3.32 17.02
C LEU A 104 7.45 2.26 18.10
N ALA A 105 8.14 2.29 19.23
CA ALA A 105 7.91 1.34 20.31
C ALA A 105 6.47 1.39 20.81
N LYS A 106 5.89 2.60 20.94
CA LYS A 106 4.51 2.79 21.38
C LYS A 106 3.48 2.31 20.37
N ASN A 107 3.73 2.49 19.08
CA ASN A 107 2.75 2.21 18.03
C ASN A 107 2.82 0.79 17.50
N ILE A 108 3.94 0.07 17.69
CA ILE A 108 4.09 -1.32 17.26
C ILE A 108 3.53 -2.26 18.32
N LEU A 109 2.32 -2.75 18.08
CA LEU A 109 1.57 -3.56 19.04
C LEU A 109 1.73 -5.06 18.78
N CYS A 110 1.83 -5.84 19.85
CA CYS A 110 1.74 -7.28 19.91
C CYS A 110 0.45 -7.67 20.68
N GLY A 111 -0.63 -7.92 19.97
CA GLY A 111 -1.97 -7.85 20.55
C GLY A 111 -2.31 -6.41 20.91
N ASP A 112 -2.79 -6.17 22.11
CA ASP A 112 -3.24 -4.86 22.58
C ASP A 112 -2.14 -4.05 23.30
N THR A 113 -0.93 -4.59 23.39
CA THR A 113 0.20 -3.96 24.11
C THR A 113 1.38 -3.70 23.19
N PRO A 114 2.21 -2.68 23.48
CA PRO A 114 3.45 -2.44 22.75
C PRO A 114 4.38 -3.65 22.77
N CYS A 115 4.91 -3.98 21.57
CA CYS A 115 5.88 -5.08 21.45
C CYS A 115 7.19 -4.78 22.16
N PHE A 116 7.55 -3.51 22.26
CA PHE A 116 8.84 -3.03 22.76
C PHE A 116 8.64 -1.86 23.74
N ASP A 117 9.61 -1.66 24.60
CA ASP A 117 9.77 -0.42 25.37
C ASP A 117 10.66 0.56 24.59
N SER A 118 11.61 0.03 23.82
CA SER A 118 12.43 0.81 22.87
C SER A 118 12.78 -0.03 21.64
N ILE A 119 12.79 0.59 20.47
CA ILE A 119 13.23 -0.03 19.21
C ILE A 119 14.62 0.48 18.87
N THR A 120 15.53 -0.41 18.55
CA THR A 120 16.91 -0.12 18.16
C THR A 120 17.16 -0.24 16.67
N ASP A 121 16.32 -1.04 16.00
CA ASP A 121 16.47 -1.28 14.57
C ASP A 121 15.12 -1.67 13.95
N ILE A 122 14.89 -1.20 12.71
CA ILE A 122 13.73 -1.56 11.89
C ILE A 122 14.14 -1.60 10.42
N TYR A 123 13.85 -2.71 9.75
CA TYR A 123 14.14 -2.84 8.32
C TYR A 123 13.15 -3.76 7.61
N VAL A 124 12.96 -3.50 6.32
CA VAL A 124 12.20 -4.38 5.44
C VAL A 124 13.04 -5.62 5.15
N SER A 125 12.61 -6.77 5.62
CA SER A 125 13.32 -8.05 5.49
C SER A 125 12.88 -8.87 4.29
N SER A 126 11.73 -8.55 3.68
CA SER A 126 11.24 -9.19 2.46
C SER A 126 10.31 -8.26 1.70
N VAL A 127 10.41 -8.28 0.37
CA VAL A 127 9.57 -7.51 -0.55
C VAL A 127 8.85 -8.42 -1.54
N ALA A 128 7.70 -7.97 -2.03
CA ALA A 128 6.97 -8.61 -3.13
C ALA A 128 7.61 -8.27 -4.47
N GLU A 129 7.20 -8.97 -5.53
CA GLU A 129 7.56 -8.65 -6.92
C GLU A 129 7.23 -7.18 -7.28
N SER A 130 6.14 -6.66 -6.75
CA SER A 130 5.74 -5.26 -6.91
C SER A 130 6.65 -4.26 -6.21
N GLY A 131 7.52 -4.69 -5.28
CA GLY A 131 8.31 -3.83 -4.39
C GLY A 131 7.62 -3.50 -3.05
N ALA A 132 6.39 -3.96 -2.84
CA ALA A 132 5.70 -3.77 -1.57
C ALA A 132 6.38 -4.55 -0.43
N ALA A 133 6.50 -3.95 0.75
CA ALA A 133 7.06 -4.61 1.93
C ALA A 133 6.16 -5.79 2.35
N LEU A 134 6.69 -7.01 2.27
CA LEU A 134 6.00 -8.23 2.75
C LEU A 134 6.27 -8.45 4.23
N GLU A 135 7.50 -8.36 4.65
CA GLU A 135 7.92 -8.55 6.03
C GLU A 135 8.84 -7.42 6.49
N VAL A 136 8.61 -6.99 7.71
CA VAL A 136 9.43 -5.99 8.41
C VAL A 136 9.93 -6.64 9.69
N THR A 137 11.24 -6.60 9.88
CA THR A 137 11.90 -7.04 11.11
C THR A 137 12.23 -5.83 11.97
N MET A 138 11.90 -5.95 13.25
CA MET A 138 12.18 -4.93 14.26
C MET A 138 12.95 -5.57 15.40
N LYS A 139 13.94 -4.84 15.93
CA LYS A 139 14.74 -5.23 17.10
C LYS A 139 14.65 -4.14 18.15
N GLY A 140 14.73 -4.52 19.41
CA GLY A 140 14.65 -3.59 20.52
C GLY A 140 14.67 -4.32 21.86
N TYR A 141 14.13 -3.66 22.86
CA TYR A 141 14.06 -4.18 24.22
C TYR A 141 12.64 -4.19 24.75
N LYS A 142 12.31 -5.21 25.55
CA LYS A 142 11.08 -5.30 26.33
C LYS A 142 11.40 -5.80 27.73
N ASN A 143 11.03 -5.04 28.77
CA ASN A 143 11.36 -5.35 30.18
C ASN A 143 12.85 -5.61 30.40
N GLY A 144 13.72 -4.86 29.71
CA GLY A 144 15.17 -5.02 29.80
C GLY A 144 15.78 -6.15 28.96
N TYR A 145 14.96 -6.98 28.32
CA TYR A 145 15.42 -8.09 27.49
C TYR A 145 15.40 -7.74 26.02
N ALA A 146 16.44 -8.17 25.30
CA ALA A 146 16.49 -8.04 23.85
C ALA A 146 15.35 -8.83 23.19
N LYS A 147 14.69 -8.22 22.21
CA LYS A 147 13.55 -8.80 21.50
C LYS A 147 13.64 -8.50 20.03
N SER A 148 13.24 -9.48 19.22
CA SER A 148 13.04 -9.31 17.78
C SER A 148 11.61 -9.71 17.42
N VAL A 149 10.96 -8.93 16.57
CA VAL A 149 9.59 -9.17 16.10
C VAL A 149 9.55 -8.98 14.61
N LYS A 150 8.84 -9.87 13.92
CA LYS A 150 8.52 -9.76 12.50
C LYS A 150 7.04 -9.47 12.33
N LYS A 151 6.71 -8.55 11.43
CA LYS A 151 5.33 -8.21 11.06
C LYS A 151 5.22 -8.05 9.56
N SER A 152 4.02 -8.29 9.03
CA SER A 152 3.77 -7.98 7.62
C SER A 152 3.84 -6.46 7.39
N GLY A 153 4.30 -6.05 6.19
CA GLY A 153 4.30 -4.64 5.78
C GLY A 153 2.92 -3.99 5.89
N ARG A 154 1.85 -4.77 5.65
CA ARG A 154 0.46 -4.31 5.85
C ARG A 154 0.14 -3.99 7.32
N ASN A 155 0.60 -4.82 8.25
CA ASN A 155 0.43 -4.54 9.68
C ASN A 155 1.19 -3.28 10.08
N ILE A 156 2.42 -3.12 9.61
CA ILE A 156 3.22 -1.91 9.86
C ILE A 156 2.53 -0.68 9.27
N LYS A 157 2.07 -0.76 8.01
CA LYS A 157 1.26 0.30 7.40
C LYS A 157 0.10 0.71 8.29
N SER A 158 -0.67 -0.25 8.79
CA SER A 158 -1.85 0.01 9.61
C SER A 158 -1.49 0.62 10.96
N GLN A 159 -0.46 0.10 11.63
CA GLN A 159 -0.07 0.55 12.97
C GLN A 159 0.62 1.92 12.96
N LEU A 160 1.34 2.26 11.90
CA LEU A 160 2.04 3.53 11.76
C LEU A 160 1.29 4.56 10.90
N GLY A 161 0.14 4.20 10.34
CA GLY A 161 -0.68 5.12 9.55
C GLY A 161 -0.10 5.47 8.18
N PHE A 162 0.72 4.58 7.58
CA PHE A 162 1.34 4.83 6.27
C PHE A 162 0.31 4.90 5.15
N THR A 163 0.62 5.67 4.13
CA THR A 163 -0.20 5.79 2.92
C THR A 163 -0.32 4.45 2.19
N SER A 164 0.78 3.68 2.10
CA SER A 164 0.80 2.36 1.48
C SER A 164 1.79 1.43 2.20
N HIS A 165 1.87 0.16 1.79
CA HIS A 165 2.93 -0.75 2.23
C HIS A 165 4.10 -0.83 1.22
N TYR A 166 4.16 0.11 0.27
CA TYR A 166 5.34 0.41 -0.52
C TYR A 166 6.24 1.35 0.26
N PHE A 167 7.17 0.82 1.03
CA PHE A 167 8.13 1.62 1.77
C PHE A 167 9.45 0.87 1.94
N SER A 168 10.50 1.62 2.07
CA SER A 168 11.80 1.18 2.54
C SER A 168 12.11 1.84 3.88
N THR A 169 13.06 1.28 4.58
CA THR A 169 13.59 1.86 5.83
C THR A 169 15.04 2.25 5.57
N SER A 170 15.42 3.47 5.93
CA SER A 170 16.81 3.86 6.03
C SER A 170 17.21 3.86 7.51
N SER A 171 18.08 2.94 7.92
CA SER A 171 18.75 3.01 9.21
C SER A 171 20.05 3.81 9.01
N GLN A 172 20.23 4.91 9.71
CA GLN A 172 21.53 5.55 9.82
C GLN A 172 22.37 4.80 10.84
N SER A 173 23.57 4.37 10.43
CA SER A 173 24.49 3.56 11.22
C SER A 173 25.26 4.32 12.31
N ASP A 174 24.93 5.58 12.61
CA ASP A 174 25.59 6.36 13.66
C ASP A 174 24.62 6.75 14.76
N ILE A 175 24.60 5.87 15.77
CA ILE A 175 23.71 5.98 16.94
C ILE A 175 24.43 6.74 18.06
N SER A 176 24.39 8.07 18.03
CA SER A 176 24.45 8.86 19.27
C SER A 176 23.12 9.58 19.59
N THR A 177 22.20 9.60 18.65
CA THR A 177 20.77 9.94 18.84
C THR A 177 19.95 8.98 18.00
N LEU A 178 19.17 8.12 18.65
CA LEU A 178 18.26 7.19 17.96
C LEU A 178 17.17 7.98 17.26
N SER A 179 17.47 8.50 16.07
CA SER A 179 16.47 8.83 15.09
C SER A 179 16.44 7.65 14.12
N VAL A 180 15.33 6.93 14.11
CA VAL A 180 15.02 6.09 12.96
C VAL A 180 14.86 7.08 11.81
N GLY A 181 15.77 7.06 10.85
CA GLY A 181 15.76 7.99 9.74
C GLY A 181 14.45 7.90 8.94
N PRO A 182 14.20 8.86 8.05
CA PRO A 182 12.96 8.91 7.29
C PRO A 182 12.74 7.60 6.54
N ILE A 183 11.52 7.09 6.64
CA ILE A 183 11.08 6.00 5.79
C ILE A 183 10.85 6.62 4.41
N THR A 184 11.81 6.42 3.52
CA THR A 184 11.77 6.96 2.17
C THR A 184 11.30 5.87 1.22
N VAL A 185 10.28 6.15 0.45
CA VAL A 185 9.94 5.32 -0.72
C VAL A 185 10.96 5.66 -1.80
N ASN A 186 11.94 4.81 -1.98
CA ASN A 186 12.79 4.90 -3.16
C ASN A 186 11.96 4.43 -4.36
N ASN A 187 11.51 5.36 -5.18
CA ASN A 187 11.15 5.04 -6.55
C ASN A 187 12.45 4.60 -7.24
N SER A 188 12.70 3.30 -7.25
CA SER A 188 13.74 2.75 -8.13
C SER A 188 13.21 2.91 -9.56
N THR A 189 13.53 4.04 -10.18
CA THR A 189 13.54 4.16 -11.63
C THR A 189 14.69 3.31 -12.13
N GLN A 190 14.40 2.16 -12.69
CA GLN A 190 15.18 1.56 -13.76
C GLN A 190 14.52 1.86 -15.08
#